data_95676bcb0a7b8ce9579f28f145c0a23d
#
_entry.id   95676bcb0a7b8ce9579f28f145c0a23d
#
_cell.length_a   1.000
_cell.length_b   1.000
_cell.length_c   1.000
_cell.angle_alpha   90.00
_cell.angle_beta   90.00
_cell.angle_gamma   90.00
#
_symmetry.space_group_name_H-M   'P 1'
#
loop_
_entity.id
_entity.type
_entity.pdbx_description
1 polymer ?
#
loop_
_entity_poly.entity_id
_entity_poly.type
_entity_poly.pdbx_seq_one_letter_code
_entity_poly.pdbx_strand_id
1 'polypeptide(L)'
;MVDNEEYKIIKLISDPNCKSILTKELFKFSQEEKEKMKNIIKDIKDDNFRNTKDKGNALEKLIGMLFKSNNFFKVYHSVKTSSNEIDLIVEFLENALLFNINKIFGISSNKLIIECKNYNKKVNVTWVGKFIHLLNSHNLETGIIFSKKTLTGTKNNKLTWNDAAGLVKKFYLKSSKIVICLTFDDFEDVLDEKINFIELCKDKISNIQLDTDIFTIEHENSIKKFEEFIVL
;
A
#
# COMPACT_ATOMS: atom_id res chain seq x y z
N MET A 1 24.38 -5.74 -32.50
CA MET A 1 25.18 -5.29 -31.36
C MET A 1 24.21 -4.47 -30.50
N VAL A 2 23.92 -4.91 -29.28
CA VAL A 2 23.11 -4.13 -28.34
C VAL A 2 23.94 -2.91 -27.98
N ASP A 3 23.36 -1.71 -28.08
CA ASP A 3 24.04 -0.47 -27.76
C ASP A 3 24.53 -0.51 -26.30
N ASN A 4 25.68 0.11 -26.04
CA ASN A 4 26.30 0.13 -24.71
C ASN A 4 25.37 0.75 -23.65
N GLU A 5 24.49 1.64 -24.04
CA GLU A 5 23.46 2.22 -23.17
C GLU A 5 22.31 1.25 -22.88
N GLU A 6 21.81 0.52 -23.88
CA GLU A 6 20.79 -0.51 -23.69
C GLU A 6 21.29 -1.62 -22.75
N TYR A 7 22.55 -2.05 -22.90
CA TYR A 7 23.16 -3.04 -22.02
C TYR A 7 23.27 -2.53 -20.58
N LYS A 8 23.62 -1.25 -20.36
CA LYS A 8 23.67 -0.63 -19.03
C LYS A 8 22.29 -0.60 -18.39
N ILE A 9 21.25 -0.23 -19.14
CA ILE A 9 19.87 -0.20 -18.66
C ILE A 9 19.41 -1.61 -18.27
N ILE A 10 19.65 -2.61 -19.11
CA ILE A 10 19.31 -4.01 -18.82
C ILE A 10 20.03 -4.50 -17.56
N LYS A 11 21.31 -4.16 -17.39
CA LYS A 11 22.10 -4.52 -16.22
C LYS A 11 21.54 -3.84 -14.95
N LEU A 12 21.18 -2.55 -15.01
CA LEU A 12 20.53 -1.82 -13.92
C LEU A 12 19.20 -2.44 -13.50
N ILE A 13 18.37 -2.83 -14.47
CA ILE A 13 17.08 -3.46 -14.21
C ILE A 13 17.23 -4.89 -13.68
N SER A 14 18.31 -5.57 -14.04
CA SER A 14 18.57 -6.96 -13.65
C SER A 14 19.22 -7.09 -12.27
N ASP A 15 19.92 -6.06 -11.80
CA ASP A 15 20.56 -6.05 -10.48
C ASP A 15 19.50 -5.79 -9.39
N PRO A 16 19.31 -6.71 -8.42
CA PRO A 16 18.33 -6.51 -7.34
C PRO A 16 18.52 -5.25 -6.53
N ASN A 17 19.78 -4.82 -6.30
CA ASN A 17 20.09 -3.61 -5.55
C ASN A 17 19.72 -2.36 -6.35
N CYS A 18 20.12 -2.29 -7.61
CA CYS A 18 19.76 -1.19 -8.52
C CYS A 18 18.24 -1.11 -8.71
N LYS A 19 17.57 -2.26 -8.80
CA LYS A 19 16.11 -2.33 -8.92
C LYS A 19 15.41 -1.78 -7.68
N SER A 20 15.89 -2.10 -6.48
CA SER A 20 15.35 -1.56 -5.23
C SER A 20 15.47 -0.03 -5.19
N ILE A 21 16.62 0.50 -5.58
CA ILE A 21 16.89 1.94 -5.60
C ILE A 21 16.01 2.65 -6.63
N LEU A 22 15.95 2.13 -7.85
CA LEU A 22 15.06 2.67 -8.89
C LEU A 22 13.61 2.68 -8.42
N THR A 23 13.15 1.60 -7.79
CA THR A 23 11.79 1.54 -7.26
C THR A 23 11.55 2.62 -6.21
N LYS A 24 12.53 2.89 -5.33
CA LYS A 24 12.44 3.97 -4.34
C LYS A 24 12.32 5.35 -4.99
N GLU A 25 13.17 5.64 -5.97
CA GLU A 25 13.15 6.91 -6.69
C GLU A 25 11.84 7.12 -7.48
N LEU A 26 11.36 6.07 -8.13
CA LEU A 26 10.13 6.12 -8.92
C LEU A 26 8.86 6.37 -8.08
N PHE A 27 8.89 6.07 -6.78
CA PHE A 27 7.78 6.29 -5.85
C PHE A 27 8.02 7.46 -4.90
N LYS A 28 8.90 8.39 -5.25
CA LYS A 28 9.01 9.68 -4.57
C LYS A 28 7.88 10.62 -5.02
N PHE A 29 7.35 11.33 -4.07
CA PHE A 29 6.35 12.37 -4.32
C PHE A 29 7.03 13.72 -4.43
N SER A 30 6.59 14.54 -5.38
CA SER A 30 7.01 15.93 -5.48
C SER A 30 6.54 16.73 -4.24
N GLN A 31 7.18 17.86 -3.97
CA GLN A 31 6.77 18.72 -2.86
C GLN A 31 5.31 19.18 -3.00
N GLU A 32 4.86 19.48 -4.21
CA GLU A 32 3.49 19.87 -4.49
C GLU A 32 2.49 18.73 -4.17
N GLU A 33 2.81 17.49 -4.54
CA GLU A 33 1.99 16.33 -4.22
C GLU A 33 1.91 16.09 -2.71
N LYS A 34 3.05 16.19 -2.01
CA LYS A 34 3.10 16.05 -0.55
C LYS A 34 2.24 17.11 0.15
N GLU A 35 2.33 18.36 -0.27
CA GLU A 35 1.51 19.44 0.29
C GLU A 35 0.02 19.22 0.05
N LYS A 36 -0.36 18.82 -1.16
CA LYS A 36 -1.75 18.45 -1.46
C LYS A 36 -2.26 17.34 -0.56
N MET A 37 -1.46 16.28 -0.37
CA MET A 37 -1.82 15.16 0.48
C MET A 37 -1.90 15.58 1.96
N LYS A 38 -0.94 16.36 2.47
CA LYS A 38 -0.95 16.90 3.84
C LYS A 38 -2.19 17.76 4.11
N ASN A 39 -2.60 18.58 3.17
CA ASN A 39 -3.81 19.39 3.28
C ASN A 39 -5.07 18.53 3.36
N ILE A 40 -5.19 17.50 2.52
CA ILE A 40 -6.32 16.57 2.58
C ILE A 40 -6.37 15.84 3.93
N ILE A 41 -5.22 15.37 4.44
CA ILE A 41 -5.14 14.72 5.76
C ILE A 41 -5.61 15.68 6.86
N LYS A 42 -5.15 16.93 6.81
CA LYS A 42 -5.56 17.97 7.77
C LYS A 42 -7.08 18.19 7.72
N ASP A 43 -7.66 18.38 6.54
CA ASP A 43 -9.10 18.59 6.38
C ASP A 43 -9.91 17.39 6.92
N ILE A 44 -9.40 16.14 6.69
CA ILE A 44 -10.07 14.96 7.22
C ILE A 44 -9.94 14.86 8.75
N LYS A 45 -8.79 15.26 9.34
CA LYS A 45 -8.58 15.28 10.79
C LYS A 45 -9.44 16.34 11.46
N ASP A 46 -9.53 17.52 10.87
CA ASP A 46 -10.26 18.69 11.37
C ASP A 46 -11.77 18.62 11.09
N ASP A 47 -12.22 17.60 10.36
CA ASP A 47 -13.62 17.40 9.95
C ASP A 47 -14.20 18.53 9.10
N ASN A 48 -13.37 19.12 8.24
CA ASN A 48 -13.71 20.28 7.39
C ASN A 48 -14.54 19.89 6.14
N PHE A 49 -15.58 19.06 6.32
CA PHE A 49 -16.42 18.59 5.22
C PHE A 49 -17.90 18.91 5.50
N ARG A 50 -18.64 19.19 4.42
CA ARG A 50 -20.09 19.47 4.52
C ARG A 50 -20.91 18.24 4.91
N ASN A 51 -20.43 17.06 4.54
CA ASN A 51 -21.13 15.81 4.79
C ASN A 51 -20.15 14.61 4.79
N THR A 52 -20.65 13.45 5.22
CA THR A 52 -19.86 12.21 5.31
C THR A 52 -19.41 11.68 3.94
N LYS A 53 -20.15 11.97 2.87
CA LYS A 53 -19.79 11.54 1.51
C LYS A 53 -18.57 12.31 1.01
N ASP A 54 -18.53 13.62 1.18
CA ASP A 54 -17.38 14.44 0.77
C ASP A 54 -16.11 14.00 1.50
N LYS A 55 -16.24 13.66 2.79
CA LYS A 55 -15.17 13.16 3.60
C LYS A 55 -14.70 11.75 3.13
N GLY A 56 -15.62 10.87 2.72
CA GLY A 56 -15.31 9.58 2.11
C GLY A 56 -14.54 9.77 0.80
N ASN A 57 -15.03 10.62 -0.09
CA ASN A 57 -14.38 10.95 -1.35
C ASN A 57 -12.96 11.52 -1.16
N ALA A 58 -12.75 12.34 -0.11
CA ALA A 58 -11.42 12.86 0.22
C ALA A 58 -10.47 11.74 0.65
N LEU A 59 -10.95 10.75 1.40
CA LEU A 59 -10.17 9.60 1.81
C LEU A 59 -9.79 8.72 0.62
N GLU A 60 -10.74 8.43 -0.28
CA GLU A 60 -10.48 7.71 -1.53
C GLU A 60 -9.48 8.47 -2.42
N LYS A 61 -9.63 9.78 -2.55
CA LYS A 61 -8.69 10.62 -3.28
C LYS A 61 -7.29 10.54 -2.70
N LEU A 62 -7.17 10.62 -1.37
CA LEU A 62 -5.89 10.57 -0.67
C LEU A 62 -5.15 9.27 -0.95
N ILE A 63 -5.78 8.11 -0.73
CA ILE A 63 -5.12 6.82 -1.00
C ILE A 63 -4.86 6.62 -2.50
N GLY A 64 -5.75 7.10 -3.37
CA GLY A 64 -5.56 7.05 -4.82
C GLY A 64 -4.33 7.82 -5.28
N MET A 65 -3.94 8.89 -4.58
CA MET A 65 -2.74 9.66 -4.92
C MET A 65 -1.45 8.85 -4.73
N LEU A 66 -1.40 7.90 -3.79
CA LEU A 66 -0.24 7.00 -3.63
C LEU A 66 0.00 6.11 -4.86
N PHE A 67 -1.06 5.80 -5.61
CA PHE A 67 -1.02 4.93 -6.78
C PHE A 67 -1.04 5.70 -8.12
N LYS A 68 -1.05 7.03 -8.11
CA LYS A 68 -1.09 7.83 -9.35
C LYS A 68 0.28 8.12 -9.95
N SER A 69 1.34 7.88 -9.19
CA SER A 69 2.68 8.24 -9.63
C SER A 69 3.20 7.31 -10.74
N ASN A 70 3.79 7.91 -11.77
CA ASN A 70 4.79 7.30 -12.66
C ASN A 70 4.32 6.23 -13.66
N ASN A 71 3.07 6.25 -14.15
CA ASN A 71 2.58 5.28 -15.15
C ASN A 71 2.72 3.79 -14.74
N PHE A 72 2.75 3.52 -13.43
CA PHE A 72 2.77 2.15 -12.91
C PHE A 72 1.38 1.61 -12.61
N PHE A 73 0.44 2.51 -12.29
CA PHE A 73 -0.88 2.13 -11.84
C PHE A 73 -1.97 2.91 -12.56
N LYS A 74 -3.10 2.24 -12.75
CA LYS A 74 -4.36 2.86 -13.12
C LYS A 74 -5.35 2.69 -11.98
N VAL A 75 -5.92 3.80 -11.50
CA VAL A 75 -6.83 3.81 -10.36
C VAL A 75 -8.25 4.09 -10.85
N TYR A 76 -9.18 3.23 -10.47
CA TYR A 76 -10.61 3.39 -10.71
C TYR A 76 -11.28 3.67 -9.38
N HIS A 77 -12.17 4.65 -9.34
CA HIS A 77 -12.89 5.08 -8.13
C HIS A 77 -14.35 4.67 -8.18
N SER A 78 -14.93 4.36 -7.01
CA SER A 78 -16.36 4.11 -6.81
C SER A 78 -16.93 3.14 -7.84
N VAL A 79 -16.31 1.96 -7.97
CA VAL A 79 -16.68 0.96 -8.97
C VAL A 79 -17.89 0.18 -8.48
N LYS A 80 -19.02 0.35 -9.15
CA LYS A 80 -20.23 -0.42 -8.87
C LYS A 80 -20.17 -1.78 -9.54
N THR A 81 -20.36 -2.81 -8.77
CA THR A 81 -20.58 -4.19 -9.25
C THR A 81 -22.05 -4.57 -9.12
N SER A 82 -22.44 -5.75 -9.60
CA SER A 82 -23.82 -6.22 -9.47
C SER A 82 -24.30 -6.38 -8.03
N SER A 83 -23.40 -6.54 -7.07
CA SER A 83 -23.73 -6.85 -5.67
C SER A 83 -23.10 -5.88 -4.66
N ASN A 84 -22.08 -5.12 -5.06
CA ASN A 84 -21.32 -4.30 -4.13
C ASN A 84 -20.80 -3.01 -4.82
N GLU A 85 -20.35 -2.06 -4.01
CA GLU A 85 -19.54 -0.93 -4.42
C GLU A 85 -18.12 -1.15 -3.88
N ILE A 86 -17.13 -0.95 -4.75
CA ILE A 86 -15.70 -1.02 -4.41
C ILE A 86 -15.16 0.40 -4.45
N ASP A 87 -14.58 0.88 -3.35
CA ASP A 87 -14.10 2.25 -3.24
C ASP A 87 -13.03 2.53 -4.30
N LEU A 88 -11.97 1.68 -4.38
CA LEU A 88 -10.97 1.77 -5.44
C LEU A 88 -10.55 0.40 -5.97
N ILE A 89 -10.28 0.37 -7.27
CA ILE A 89 -9.53 -0.71 -7.92
C ILE A 89 -8.22 -0.12 -8.43
N VAL A 90 -7.11 -0.76 -8.10
CA VAL A 90 -5.78 -0.42 -8.62
C VAL A 90 -5.35 -1.51 -9.59
N GLU A 91 -5.12 -1.12 -10.84
CA GLU A 91 -4.59 -1.97 -11.88
C GLU A 91 -3.10 -1.68 -12.08
N PHE A 92 -2.30 -2.74 -12.07
CA PHE A 92 -0.86 -2.70 -12.31
C PHE A 92 -0.61 -2.71 -13.81
N LEU A 93 -0.03 -1.63 -14.32
CA LEU A 93 0.31 -1.47 -15.73
C LEU A 93 1.59 -2.24 -16.09
N GLU A 94 1.93 -2.29 -17.37
CA GLU A 94 3.09 -3.02 -17.89
C GLU A 94 4.39 -2.65 -17.17
N ASN A 95 4.62 -1.36 -16.89
CA ASN A 95 5.79 -0.93 -16.13
C ASN A 95 5.84 -1.54 -14.73
N ALA A 96 4.71 -1.60 -14.03
CA ALA A 96 4.67 -2.24 -12.70
C ALA A 96 4.99 -3.73 -12.77
N LEU A 97 4.54 -4.41 -13.82
CA LEU A 97 4.83 -5.83 -14.05
C LEU A 97 6.30 -6.04 -14.40
N LEU A 98 6.88 -5.18 -15.24
CA LEU A 98 8.31 -5.21 -15.60
C LEU A 98 9.20 -5.08 -14.37
N PHE A 99 8.86 -4.18 -13.45
CA PHE A 99 9.58 -4.01 -12.19
C PHE A 99 9.19 -5.02 -11.10
N ASN A 100 8.27 -5.96 -11.39
CA ASN A 100 7.72 -6.95 -10.45
C ASN A 100 7.08 -6.30 -9.21
N ILE A 101 6.50 -5.10 -9.34
CA ILE A 101 5.80 -4.42 -8.24
C ILE A 101 4.60 -5.25 -7.78
N ASN A 102 3.90 -5.91 -8.71
CA ASN A 102 2.81 -6.84 -8.40
C ASN A 102 3.25 -7.95 -7.44
N LYS A 103 4.47 -8.48 -7.59
CA LYS A 103 5.01 -9.53 -6.70
C LYS A 103 5.25 -9.01 -5.28
N ILE A 104 5.58 -7.73 -5.12
CA ILE A 104 5.70 -7.11 -3.79
C ILE A 104 4.35 -7.17 -3.07
N PHE A 105 3.26 -6.96 -3.79
CA PHE A 105 1.90 -7.07 -3.25
C PHE A 105 1.38 -8.51 -3.18
N GLY A 106 2.18 -9.50 -3.51
CA GLY A 106 1.78 -10.91 -3.48
C GLY A 106 0.68 -11.26 -4.48
N ILE A 107 0.63 -10.58 -5.63
CA ILE A 107 -0.37 -10.81 -6.66
C ILE A 107 0.25 -11.36 -7.94
N SER A 108 -0.40 -12.36 -8.52
CA SER A 108 -0.13 -12.88 -9.86
C SER A 108 -1.05 -12.22 -10.90
N SER A 109 -2.24 -11.80 -10.48
CA SER A 109 -3.12 -10.92 -11.25
C SER A 109 -2.53 -9.51 -11.37
N ASN A 110 -3.18 -8.65 -12.13
CA ASN A 110 -2.75 -7.26 -12.27
C ASN A 110 -3.64 -6.28 -11.49
N LYS A 111 -4.41 -6.75 -10.50
CA LYS A 111 -5.37 -5.89 -9.78
C LYS A 111 -5.37 -6.16 -8.29
N LEU A 112 -5.57 -5.09 -7.52
CA LEU A 112 -5.98 -5.14 -6.11
C LEU A 112 -7.15 -4.20 -5.86
N ILE A 113 -7.85 -4.40 -4.76
CA ILE A 113 -8.93 -3.53 -4.32
C ILE A 113 -8.57 -2.83 -3.01
N ILE A 114 -9.13 -1.64 -2.83
CA ILE A 114 -8.96 -0.84 -1.63
C ILE A 114 -10.33 -0.49 -1.08
N GLU A 115 -10.49 -0.67 0.21
CA GLU A 115 -11.65 -0.27 0.99
C GLU A 115 -11.25 0.86 1.93
N CYS A 116 -11.96 1.98 1.89
CA CYS A 116 -11.69 3.17 2.69
C CYS A 116 -12.64 3.24 3.89
N LYS A 117 -12.09 3.37 5.10
CA LYS A 117 -12.89 3.43 6.32
C LYS A 117 -12.64 4.73 7.09
N ASN A 118 -13.59 5.64 6.99
CA ASN A 118 -13.54 6.95 7.63
C ASN A 118 -14.09 6.93 9.06
N TYR A 119 -13.60 6.00 9.89
CA TYR A 119 -14.03 5.89 11.28
C TYR A 119 -12.98 6.41 12.25
N ASN A 120 -13.44 7.02 13.34
CA ASN A 120 -12.56 7.41 14.45
C ASN A 120 -12.19 6.23 15.36
N LYS A 121 -12.77 5.05 15.12
CA LYS A 121 -12.49 3.80 15.85
C LYS A 121 -11.60 2.88 15.02
N LYS A 122 -10.93 1.94 15.69
CA LYS A 122 -10.19 0.87 15.02
C LYS A 122 -11.11 0.03 14.15
N VAL A 123 -10.60 -0.46 13.03
CA VAL A 123 -11.33 -1.36 12.14
C VAL A 123 -11.53 -2.71 12.86
N ASN A 124 -12.76 -3.13 12.97
CA ASN A 124 -13.11 -4.36 13.70
C ASN A 124 -13.18 -5.59 12.77
N VAL A 125 -13.33 -6.76 13.39
CA VAL A 125 -13.39 -8.06 12.72
C VAL A 125 -14.52 -8.15 11.68
N THR A 126 -15.66 -7.51 11.92
CA THR A 126 -16.80 -7.54 10.98
C THR A 126 -16.47 -6.87 9.66
N TRP A 127 -15.79 -5.75 9.70
CA TRP A 127 -15.38 -5.05 8.47
C TRP A 127 -14.30 -5.82 7.70
N VAL A 128 -13.33 -6.37 8.40
CA VAL A 128 -12.32 -7.24 7.79
C VAL A 128 -12.96 -8.47 7.16
N GLY A 129 -13.93 -9.09 7.85
CA GLY A 129 -14.68 -10.24 7.32
C GLY A 129 -15.46 -9.90 6.04
N LYS A 130 -16.12 -8.75 5.99
CA LYS A 130 -16.80 -8.26 4.77
C LYS A 130 -15.82 -8.03 3.64
N PHE A 131 -14.67 -7.42 3.91
CA PHE A 131 -13.64 -7.17 2.91
C PHE A 131 -13.00 -8.47 2.39
N ILE A 132 -12.75 -9.44 3.26
CA ILE A 132 -12.31 -10.77 2.88
C ILE A 132 -13.34 -11.46 1.95
N HIS A 133 -14.62 -11.33 2.27
CA HIS A 133 -15.67 -11.84 1.40
C HIS A 133 -15.63 -11.18 0.01
N LEU A 134 -15.43 -9.87 -0.05
CA LEU A 134 -15.30 -9.12 -1.30
C LEU A 134 -14.09 -9.62 -2.13
N LEU A 135 -12.92 -9.82 -1.50
CA LEU A 135 -11.74 -10.40 -2.15
C LEU A 135 -12.04 -11.79 -2.75
N ASN A 136 -12.74 -12.63 -1.99
CA ASN A 136 -13.08 -13.97 -2.45
C ASN A 136 -14.06 -13.94 -3.63
N SER A 137 -15.07 -13.08 -3.58
CA SER A 137 -16.10 -12.95 -4.63
C SER A 137 -15.52 -12.51 -5.97
N HIS A 138 -14.44 -11.73 -5.94
CA HIS A 138 -13.74 -11.26 -7.14
C HIS A 138 -12.49 -12.07 -7.46
N ASN A 139 -12.21 -13.14 -6.73
CA ASN A 139 -11.01 -13.97 -6.85
C ASN A 139 -9.70 -13.18 -6.85
N LEU A 140 -9.63 -12.12 -6.03
CA LEU A 140 -8.44 -11.31 -5.88
C LEU A 140 -7.55 -11.83 -4.76
N GLU A 141 -6.23 -11.64 -4.91
CA GLU A 141 -5.22 -12.17 -4.00
C GLU A 141 -4.91 -11.19 -2.87
N THR A 142 -4.92 -9.90 -3.16
CA THR A 142 -4.53 -8.85 -2.20
C THR A 142 -5.51 -7.70 -2.20
N GLY A 143 -5.76 -7.19 -1.00
CA GLY A 143 -6.54 -5.98 -0.79
C GLY A 143 -5.98 -5.10 0.31
N ILE A 144 -6.36 -3.84 0.28
CA ILE A 144 -5.93 -2.82 1.23
C ILE A 144 -7.17 -2.25 1.94
N ILE A 145 -7.13 -2.22 3.27
CA ILE A 145 -8.07 -1.42 4.06
C ILE A 145 -7.34 -0.14 4.44
N PHE A 146 -7.83 1.00 3.97
CA PHE A 146 -7.31 2.31 4.35
C PHE A 146 -8.22 2.97 5.37
N SER A 147 -7.67 3.34 6.54
CA SER A 147 -8.46 3.90 7.63
C SER A 147 -7.64 4.87 8.49
N LYS A 148 -8.34 5.70 9.29
CA LYS A 148 -7.69 6.60 10.25
C LYS A 148 -6.95 5.86 11.37
N LYS A 149 -7.43 4.70 11.75
CA LYS A 149 -6.93 3.89 12.87
C LYS A 149 -6.65 2.47 12.40
N THR A 150 -5.70 1.83 13.04
CA THR A 150 -5.31 0.45 12.76
C THR A 150 -6.43 -0.56 13.09
N LEU A 151 -6.17 -1.83 12.84
CA LEU A 151 -7.07 -2.94 13.14
C LEU A 151 -7.19 -3.16 14.67
N THR A 152 -8.32 -3.73 15.12
CA THR A 152 -8.39 -4.24 16.50
C THR A 152 -7.40 -5.39 16.66
N GLY A 153 -6.80 -5.52 17.86
CA GLY A 153 -5.84 -6.59 18.17
C GLY A 153 -4.39 -6.32 17.77
N THR A 154 -4.09 -5.24 17.04
CA THR A 154 -2.73 -4.96 16.52
C THR A 154 -1.63 -4.88 17.59
N LYS A 155 -1.98 -4.60 18.85
CA LYS A 155 -1.01 -4.50 19.96
C LYS A 155 -1.10 -5.67 20.96
N ASN A 156 -1.83 -6.70 20.64
CA ASN A 156 -2.03 -7.84 21.55
C ASN A 156 -1.00 -8.93 21.26
N ASN A 157 -0.26 -9.36 22.27
CA ASN A 157 0.70 -10.47 22.17
C ASN A 157 0.02 -11.83 21.87
N LYS A 158 -1.30 -11.91 22.04
CA LYS A 158 -2.11 -13.08 21.66
C LYS A 158 -3.20 -12.63 20.73
N LEU A 159 -2.98 -12.76 19.44
CA LEU A 159 -3.99 -12.50 18.42
C LEU A 159 -5.04 -13.60 18.45
N THR A 160 -6.29 -13.21 18.57
CA THR A 160 -7.43 -14.12 18.49
C THR A 160 -8.19 -13.90 17.20
N TRP A 161 -8.94 -14.90 16.75
CA TRP A 161 -9.79 -14.76 15.57
C TRP A 161 -10.96 -13.77 15.79
N ASN A 162 -11.20 -13.35 17.03
CA ASN A 162 -12.15 -12.29 17.35
C ASN A 162 -11.61 -10.89 17.09
N ASP A 163 -10.29 -10.76 16.87
CA ASP A 163 -9.63 -9.52 16.54
C ASP A 163 -9.42 -9.41 15.02
N ALA A 164 -9.53 -8.21 14.49
CA ALA A 164 -9.35 -7.95 13.06
C ALA A 164 -7.94 -8.34 12.58
N ALA A 165 -6.90 -8.02 13.35
CA ALA A 165 -5.53 -8.38 13.02
C ALA A 165 -5.33 -9.91 13.03
N GLY A 166 -5.90 -10.62 14.00
CA GLY A 166 -5.88 -12.08 14.06
C GLY A 166 -6.63 -12.73 12.90
N LEU A 167 -7.77 -12.14 12.49
CA LEU A 167 -8.52 -12.63 11.33
C LEU A 167 -7.70 -12.51 10.04
N VAL A 168 -7.01 -11.37 9.82
CA VAL A 168 -6.14 -11.15 8.65
C VAL A 168 -5.05 -12.23 8.56
N LYS A 169 -4.33 -12.48 9.65
CA LYS A 169 -3.26 -13.49 9.70
C LYS A 169 -3.80 -14.90 9.45
N LYS A 170 -4.91 -15.27 10.08
CA LYS A 170 -5.56 -16.58 9.86
C LYS A 170 -6.10 -16.74 8.45
N PHE A 171 -6.61 -15.66 7.86
CA PHE A 171 -7.07 -15.69 6.49
C PHE A 171 -5.90 -15.95 5.51
N TYR A 172 -4.77 -15.28 5.72
CA TYR A 172 -3.54 -15.55 4.96
C TYR A 172 -3.12 -17.01 5.07
N LEU A 173 -3.00 -17.55 6.27
CA LEU A 173 -2.60 -18.95 6.49
C LEU A 173 -3.53 -19.96 5.81
N LYS A 174 -4.83 -19.64 5.67
CA LYS A 174 -5.81 -20.54 5.06
C LYS A 174 -5.88 -20.40 3.55
N SER A 175 -5.66 -19.23 2.98
CA SER A 175 -5.98 -18.92 1.58
C SER A 175 -4.83 -18.32 0.79
N SER A 176 -3.71 -18.00 1.45
CA SER A 176 -2.58 -17.23 0.89
C SER A 176 -2.98 -15.83 0.38
N LYS A 177 -4.18 -15.37 0.70
CA LYS A 177 -4.67 -14.03 0.33
C LYS A 177 -4.28 -13.01 1.40
N ILE A 178 -3.95 -11.81 0.97
CA ILE A 178 -3.35 -10.78 1.80
C ILE A 178 -4.33 -9.61 1.99
N VAL A 179 -4.52 -9.20 3.23
CA VAL A 179 -5.24 -7.96 3.58
C VAL A 179 -4.33 -7.08 4.42
N ILE A 180 -3.82 -5.99 3.85
CA ILE A 180 -3.03 -5.00 4.59
C ILE A 180 -3.91 -3.84 5.07
N CYS A 181 -3.57 -3.30 6.22
CA CYS A 181 -4.18 -2.07 6.74
C CYS A 181 -3.17 -0.93 6.64
N LEU A 182 -3.53 0.12 5.91
CA LEU A 182 -2.80 1.38 5.87
C LEU A 182 -3.56 2.42 6.71
N THR A 183 -2.81 3.21 7.47
CA THR A 183 -3.35 4.23 8.36
C THR A 183 -2.84 5.63 7.98
N PHE A 184 -3.38 6.65 8.63
CA PHE A 184 -2.85 8.01 8.46
C PHE A 184 -1.42 8.14 8.97
N ASP A 185 -1.07 7.44 10.05
CA ASP A 185 0.30 7.43 10.57
C ASP A 185 1.26 6.85 9.51
N ASP A 186 0.89 5.74 8.88
CA ASP A 186 1.63 5.16 7.75
C ASP A 186 1.78 6.15 6.59
N PHE A 187 0.72 6.90 6.31
CA PHE A 187 0.72 7.87 5.23
C PHE A 187 1.64 9.06 5.53
N GLU A 188 1.60 9.57 6.77
CA GLU A 188 2.47 10.64 7.24
C GLU A 188 3.94 10.21 7.20
N ASP A 189 4.26 8.98 7.59
CA ASP A 189 5.63 8.44 7.51
C ASP A 189 6.15 8.38 6.06
N VAL A 190 5.28 8.06 5.10
CA VAL A 190 5.63 8.12 3.66
C VAL A 190 5.85 9.56 3.20
N LEU A 191 4.98 10.51 3.59
CA LEU A 191 5.11 11.92 3.20
C LEU A 191 6.32 12.60 3.82
N ASP A 192 6.72 12.17 5.02
CA ASP A 192 7.89 12.66 5.74
C ASP A 192 9.19 11.93 5.33
N GLU A 193 9.11 11.05 4.29
CA GLU A 193 10.23 10.28 3.73
C GLU A 193 10.91 9.34 4.74
N LYS A 194 10.25 8.99 5.85
CA LYS A 194 10.77 8.01 6.80
C LYS A 194 10.78 6.60 6.22
N ILE A 195 9.84 6.31 5.32
CA ILE A 195 9.74 5.05 4.60
C ILE A 195 9.17 5.29 3.19
N ASN A 196 9.64 4.55 2.21
CA ASN A 196 9.03 4.57 0.88
C ASN A 196 7.73 3.76 0.88
N PHE A 197 6.73 4.21 0.11
CA PHE A 197 5.42 3.56 0.06
C PHE A 197 5.49 2.06 -0.30
N ILE A 198 6.33 1.69 -1.25
CA ILE A 198 6.48 0.29 -1.67
C ILE A 198 7.15 -0.55 -0.57
N GLU A 199 8.13 0.02 0.13
CA GLU A 199 8.76 -0.65 1.29
C GLU A 199 7.77 -0.84 2.42
N LEU A 200 6.98 0.18 2.74
CA LEU A 200 5.92 0.08 3.74
C LEU A 200 4.96 -1.08 3.42
N CYS A 201 4.49 -1.18 2.17
CA CYS A 201 3.62 -2.27 1.75
C CYS A 201 4.31 -3.63 1.89
N LYS A 202 5.58 -3.74 1.48
CA LYS A 202 6.39 -4.95 1.60
C LYS A 202 6.53 -5.40 3.06
N ASP A 203 6.82 -4.47 3.96
CA ASP A 203 6.99 -4.77 5.39
C ASP A 203 5.68 -5.26 6.02
N LYS A 204 4.56 -4.58 5.72
CA LYS A 204 3.24 -5.02 6.21
C LYS A 204 2.85 -6.41 5.69
N ILE A 205 3.16 -6.72 4.44
CA ILE A 205 2.92 -8.05 3.84
C ILE A 205 3.81 -9.09 4.51
N SER A 206 5.10 -8.81 4.67
CA SER A 206 6.05 -9.71 5.32
C SER A 206 5.63 -10.03 6.76
N ASN A 207 5.15 -9.03 7.51
CA ASN A 207 4.63 -9.23 8.85
C ASN A 207 3.41 -10.16 8.90
N ILE A 208 2.53 -10.09 7.89
CA ILE A 208 1.39 -11.02 7.79
C ILE A 208 1.89 -12.43 7.45
N GLN A 209 2.83 -12.56 6.50
CA GLN A 209 3.36 -13.83 6.03
C GLN A 209 4.16 -14.59 7.08
N LEU A 210 4.94 -13.87 7.87
CA LEU A 210 5.80 -14.44 8.92
C LEU A 210 5.11 -14.55 10.27
N ASP A 211 3.85 -14.09 10.37
CA ASP A 211 3.11 -13.99 11.64
C ASP A 211 3.89 -13.21 12.72
N THR A 212 4.57 -12.16 12.32
CA THR A 212 5.43 -11.33 13.17
C THR A 212 4.88 -9.92 13.27
N ASP A 213 5.34 -9.18 14.28
CA ASP A 213 5.17 -7.73 14.41
C ASP A 213 6.54 -7.04 14.38
N ILE A 214 7.49 -7.62 13.65
CA ILE A 214 8.85 -7.07 13.52
C ILE A 214 8.78 -5.84 12.63
N PHE A 215 8.97 -4.68 13.24
CA PHE A 215 9.30 -3.46 12.50
C PHE A 215 10.82 -3.43 12.37
N THR A 216 11.34 -3.86 11.25
CA THR A 216 12.75 -3.66 10.93
C THR A 216 12.95 -2.24 10.43
N ILE A 217 13.22 -1.33 11.35
CA ILE A 217 13.80 -0.02 11.01
C ILE A 217 15.31 -0.20 10.98
N GLU A 218 15.84 -0.70 9.87
CA GLU A 218 17.25 -0.58 9.53
C GLU A 218 17.40 0.10 8.17
N HIS A 219 16.82 1.30 8.03
CA HIS A 219 16.91 2.05 6.78
C HIS A 219 18.08 3.07 6.74
N GLU A 220 18.70 3.39 7.87
CA GLU A 220 19.77 4.42 7.90
C GLU A 220 21.07 4.00 7.20
N ASN A 221 21.35 2.72 7.07
CA ASN A 221 22.63 2.26 6.49
C ASN A 221 22.60 2.07 4.96
N SER A 222 21.44 2.01 4.34
CA SER A 222 21.33 1.81 2.89
C SER A 222 21.55 3.10 2.09
N ILE A 223 21.18 4.25 2.65
CA ILE A 223 21.29 5.55 1.97
C ILE A 223 22.77 5.98 1.89
N LYS A 224 23.54 5.80 2.97
CA LYS A 224 24.99 6.14 2.98
C LYS A 224 25.80 5.32 2.00
N LYS A 225 25.49 4.04 1.82
CA LYS A 225 26.17 3.20 0.81
C LYS A 225 25.86 3.59 -0.63
N PHE A 226 24.76 4.26 -0.87
CA PHE A 226 24.35 4.65 -2.22
C PHE A 226 24.99 5.96 -2.66
N GLU A 227 25.11 6.93 -1.76
CA GLU A 227 25.82 8.18 -2.05
C GLU A 227 27.29 7.92 -2.41
N GLU A 228 27.91 6.89 -1.79
CA GLU A 228 29.25 6.43 -2.14
C GLU A 228 29.35 5.78 -3.53
N PHE A 229 28.24 5.23 -4.06
CA PHE A 229 28.23 4.53 -5.35
C PHE A 229 27.96 5.45 -6.55
N ILE A 230 27.32 6.61 -6.34
CA ILE A 230 27.05 7.60 -7.40
C ILE A 230 28.28 8.53 -7.64
N VAL A 231 29.20 8.61 -6.69
CA VAL A 231 30.39 9.48 -6.77
C VAL A 231 31.57 8.79 -7.50
N LEU A 232 31.41 7.56 -7.96
CA LEU A 232 32.38 6.83 -8.80
C LEU A 232 31.86 6.69 -10.24
#